data_d53e0141275cec7a0e0cf261daba97b0
#
_entry.id   d53e0141275cec7a0e0cf261daba97b0
#
_cell.length_a   1.000
_cell.length_b   1.000
_cell.length_c   1.000
_cell.angle_alpha   90.00
_cell.angle_beta   90.00
_cell.angle_gamma   90.00
#
_symmetry.space_group_name_H-M   'P 1'
#
loop_
_entity.id
_entity.type
_entity.pdbx_description
1 polymer ?
#
loop_
_entity_poly.entity_id
_entity_poly.type
_entity_poly.pdbx_seq_one_letter_code
_entity_poly.pdbx_strand_id
1 'polypeptide(L)'
;MFSYELACNLNYKIAAISSVSGAAFIGAFGNCDLYHPTAVLTINGTTDNEHPYNDQTGVFFPVPDISEFWANHNNTDQTPVVTTIPDYDPTDGSTVERYSWLNGDNCVYVEELKVINGGHQWPGTFGNMDIDASNETWRFVSKFNTSGLINCSSTNTENRQLLLL
;
A
#
# COMPACT_ATOMS: atom_id res chain seq x y z
N MET A 1 0.48 11.98 1.02
CA MET A 1 0.43 12.56 2.38
C MET A 1 -0.95 12.47 3.00
N PHE A 2 -1.95 13.16 2.45
CA PHE A 2 -3.29 13.27 3.04
C PHE A 2 -4.00 11.93 3.28
N SER A 3 -3.85 10.95 2.38
CA SER A 3 -4.43 9.61 2.56
C SER A 3 -3.96 8.91 3.85
N TYR A 4 -2.67 8.99 4.14
CA TYR A 4 -2.09 8.39 5.35
C TYR A 4 -2.58 9.10 6.62
N GLU A 5 -2.69 10.44 6.59
CA GLU A 5 -3.25 11.22 7.70
C GLU A 5 -4.71 10.84 7.98
N LEU A 6 -5.51 10.64 6.94
CA LEU A 6 -6.89 10.18 7.09
C LEU A 6 -6.94 8.78 7.72
N ALA A 7 -6.10 7.85 7.24
CA ALA A 7 -6.05 6.50 7.77
C ALA A 7 -5.59 6.47 9.24
N CYS A 8 -4.68 7.37 9.64
CA CYS A 8 -4.24 7.52 11.01
C CYS A 8 -5.29 8.16 11.93
N ASN A 9 -5.78 9.35 11.56
CA ASN A 9 -6.55 10.19 12.48
C ASN A 9 -8.06 9.94 12.41
N LEU A 10 -8.54 9.34 11.33
CA LEU A 10 -9.94 8.98 11.12
C LEU A 10 -10.11 7.48 10.84
N ASN A 11 -9.23 6.65 11.40
CA ASN A 11 -9.20 5.21 11.17
C ASN A 11 -10.59 4.58 11.30
N TYR A 12 -11.38 4.97 12.31
CA TYR A 12 -12.74 4.48 12.55
C TYR A 12 -13.75 4.74 11.41
N LYS A 13 -13.38 5.53 10.40
CA LYS A 13 -14.21 5.83 9.20
C LYS A 13 -13.58 5.34 7.91
N ILE A 14 -12.29 5.02 7.91
CA ILE A 14 -11.51 4.75 6.71
C ILE A 14 -11.26 3.25 6.59
N ALA A 15 -11.88 2.61 5.63
CA ALA A 15 -11.73 1.16 5.37
C ALA A 15 -10.45 0.83 4.61
N ALA A 16 -10.08 1.66 3.65
CA ALA A 16 -8.92 1.49 2.78
C ALA A 16 -8.44 2.85 2.26
N ILE A 17 -7.17 2.92 1.93
CA ILE A 17 -6.58 4.08 1.27
C ILE A 17 -5.75 3.65 0.06
N SER A 18 -5.59 4.59 -0.88
CA SER A 18 -4.60 4.52 -1.93
C SER A 18 -3.79 5.82 -1.97
N SER A 19 -2.50 5.70 -2.22
CA SER A 19 -1.57 6.82 -2.35
C SER A 19 -0.77 6.65 -3.63
N VAL A 20 -0.89 7.60 -4.56
CA VAL A 20 -0.16 7.63 -5.82
C VAL A 20 0.88 8.75 -5.75
N SER A 21 2.15 8.43 -5.99
CA SER A 21 3.30 9.34 -5.84
C SER A 21 3.28 10.12 -4.52
N GLY A 22 2.69 9.52 -3.47
CA GLY A 22 2.52 10.15 -2.19
C GLY A 22 3.62 9.75 -1.21
N ALA A 23 3.91 10.64 -0.25
CA ALA A 23 4.84 10.40 0.83
C ALA A 23 4.17 10.51 2.21
N ALA A 24 4.82 10.02 3.24
CA ALA A 24 4.51 10.28 4.64
C ALA A 24 5.71 10.96 5.30
N PHE A 25 5.49 12.04 6.05
CA PHE A 25 6.56 12.67 6.81
C PHE A 25 7.07 11.75 7.93
N ILE A 26 8.37 11.83 8.25
CA ILE A 26 8.91 11.19 9.45
C ILE A 26 8.11 11.65 10.67
N GLY A 27 7.63 10.67 11.44
CA GLY A 27 6.75 10.92 12.59
C GLY A 27 5.26 10.90 12.31
N ALA A 28 4.81 10.83 11.05
CA ALA A 28 3.39 10.80 10.68
C ALA A 28 2.60 9.67 11.36
N PHE A 29 3.26 8.55 11.64
CA PHE A 29 2.63 7.37 12.24
C PHE A 29 2.77 7.28 13.77
N GLY A 30 3.48 8.22 14.41
CA GLY A 30 3.78 8.16 15.85
C GLY A 30 2.57 8.31 16.77
N ASN A 31 1.47 8.87 16.28
CA ASN A 31 0.24 9.12 17.03
C ASN A 31 -1.01 8.64 16.29
N CYS A 32 -0.90 7.56 15.53
CA CYS A 32 -2.05 6.99 14.83
C CYS A 32 -3.04 6.34 15.81
N ASP A 33 -4.30 6.73 15.74
CA ASP A 33 -5.41 6.08 16.43
C ASP A 33 -5.95 4.93 15.58
N LEU A 34 -5.29 3.78 15.63
CA LEU A 34 -5.56 2.63 14.79
C LEU A 34 -6.52 1.65 15.50
N TYR A 35 -7.81 1.78 15.23
CA TYR A 35 -8.88 0.99 15.85
C TYR A 35 -9.13 -0.34 15.15
N HIS A 36 -8.83 -0.43 13.86
CA HIS A 36 -9.03 -1.64 13.07
C HIS A 36 -7.98 -1.75 11.96
N PRO A 37 -7.76 -2.96 11.42
CA PRO A 37 -6.91 -3.15 10.25
C PRO A 37 -7.39 -2.29 9.06
N THR A 38 -6.47 -1.67 8.35
CA THR A 38 -6.78 -0.77 7.22
C THR A 38 -5.99 -1.18 5.99
N ALA A 39 -6.70 -1.46 4.90
CA ALA A 39 -6.05 -1.82 3.64
C ALA A 39 -5.34 -0.62 3.02
N VAL A 40 -4.12 -0.82 2.54
CA VAL A 40 -3.29 0.26 1.98
C VAL A 40 -2.69 -0.16 0.64
N LEU A 41 -2.88 0.68 -0.37
CA LEU A 41 -2.20 0.61 -1.65
C LEU A 41 -1.27 1.81 -1.80
N THR A 42 -0.01 1.56 -2.12
CA THR A 42 0.96 2.59 -2.53
C THR A 42 1.33 2.39 -4.00
N ILE A 43 1.47 3.47 -4.76
CA ILE A 43 1.92 3.46 -6.16
C ILE A 43 3.00 4.54 -6.28
N ASN A 44 4.28 4.14 -6.34
CA ASN A 44 5.40 5.08 -6.29
C ASN A 44 6.50 4.74 -7.29
N GLY A 45 7.06 5.78 -7.91
CA GLY A 45 8.18 5.67 -8.83
C GLY A 45 9.53 5.65 -8.12
N THR A 46 10.46 4.78 -8.58
CA THR A 46 11.79 4.66 -7.95
C THR A 46 12.72 5.82 -8.25
N THR A 47 12.41 6.65 -9.26
CA THR A 47 13.17 7.85 -9.63
C THR A 47 12.40 9.14 -9.34
N ASP A 48 11.39 9.07 -8.46
CA ASP A 48 10.67 10.24 -7.99
C ASP A 48 11.60 11.17 -7.22
N ASN A 49 11.75 12.43 -7.71
CA ASN A 49 12.62 13.44 -7.12
C ASN A 49 11.88 14.39 -6.17
N GLU A 50 10.53 14.33 -6.15
CA GLU A 50 9.71 15.16 -5.25
C GLU A 50 9.37 14.41 -3.96
N HIS A 51 9.00 13.14 -4.10
CA HIS A 51 8.80 12.21 -2.99
C HIS A 51 9.70 10.98 -3.19
N PRO A 52 10.99 11.05 -2.82
CA PRO A 52 11.96 10.01 -3.11
C PRO A 52 11.52 8.64 -2.54
N TYR A 53 11.56 7.62 -3.40
CA TYR A 53 11.20 6.25 -3.03
C TYR A 53 12.01 5.74 -1.84
N ASN A 54 13.31 6.03 -1.82
CA ASN A 54 14.24 5.73 -0.74
C ASN A 54 14.77 7.06 -0.17
N ASP A 55 13.91 7.82 0.54
CA ASP A 55 14.36 9.08 1.14
C ASP A 55 15.44 8.82 2.20
N GLN A 56 16.58 9.53 2.06
CA GLN A 56 17.69 9.51 3.00
C GLN A 56 17.89 10.87 3.68
N THR A 57 17.02 11.84 3.39
CA THR A 57 17.12 13.19 3.97
C THR A 57 16.54 13.24 5.38
N GLY A 58 15.73 12.26 5.75
CA GLY A 58 15.01 12.22 7.02
C GLY A 58 13.77 13.13 7.05
N VAL A 59 13.27 13.52 5.87
CA VAL A 59 12.03 14.30 5.74
C VAL A 59 10.83 13.38 5.58
N PHE A 60 10.95 12.38 4.72
CA PHE A 60 9.89 11.41 4.44
C PHE A 60 10.28 10.01 4.89
N PHE A 61 9.29 9.18 5.18
CA PHE A 61 9.50 7.75 5.25
C PHE A 61 9.85 7.21 3.86
N PRO A 62 10.87 6.32 3.73
CA PRO A 62 11.01 5.48 2.55
C PRO A 62 9.71 4.73 2.26
N VAL A 63 9.36 4.57 0.98
CA VAL A 63 8.10 3.88 0.60
C VAL A 63 8.04 2.44 1.15
N PRO A 64 9.12 1.65 1.14
CA PRO A 64 9.11 0.33 1.79
C PRO A 64 8.75 0.37 3.28
N ASP A 65 9.23 1.37 4.01
CA ASP A 65 8.96 1.52 5.44
C ASP A 65 7.48 1.87 5.71
N ILE A 66 6.84 2.61 4.80
CA ILE A 66 5.39 2.88 4.84
C ILE A 66 4.62 1.57 4.65
N SER A 67 4.99 0.77 3.66
CA SER A 67 4.36 -0.51 3.37
C SER A 67 4.54 -1.48 4.55
N GLU A 68 5.73 -1.55 5.15
CA GLU A 68 6.03 -2.37 6.33
C GLU A 68 5.24 -1.91 7.56
N PHE A 69 5.14 -0.61 7.81
CA PHE A 69 4.32 -0.08 8.91
C PHE A 69 2.89 -0.60 8.85
N TRP A 70 2.23 -0.48 7.69
CA TRP A 70 0.86 -0.93 7.52
C TRP A 70 0.73 -2.46 7.52
N ALA A 71 1.72 -3.18 6.98
CA ALA A 71 1.78 -4.63 7.06
C ALA A 71 1.83 -5.12 8.51
N ASN A 72 2.70 -4.51 9.33
CA ASN A 72 2.81 -4.80 10.75
C ASN A 72 1.53 -4.46 11.52
N HIS A 73 0.93 -3.29 11.26
CA HIS A 73 -0.32 -2.90 11.91
C HIS A 73 -1.45 -3.88 11.59
N ASN A 74 -1.53 -4.33 10.36
CA ASN A 74 -2.58 -5.24 9.90
C ASN A 74 -2.31 -6.72 10.24
N ASN A 75 -1.20 -7.06 10.91
CA ASN A 75 -0.76 -8.43 11.18
C ASN A 75 -0.67 -9.32 9.94
N THR A 76 -0.24 -8.76 8.80
CA THR A 76 -0.04 -9.52 7.56
C THR A 76 1.18 -10.43 7.62
N ASP A 77 1.36 -11.26 6.61
CA ASP A 77 2.63 -11.96 6.41
C ASP A 77 3.77 -10.94 6.29
N GLN A 78 4.91 -11.23 6.94
CA GLN A 78 6.05 -10.29 6.98
C GLN A 78 6.81 -10.22 5.65
N THR A 79 6.70 -11.26 4.83
CA THR A 79 7.33 -11.32 3.52
C THR A 79 6.26 -11.16 2.45
N PRO A 80 6.35 -10.15 1.58
CA PRO A 80 5.37 -9.97 0.52
C PRO A 80 5.52 -11.01 -0.58
N VAL A 81 4.42 -11.36 -1.21
CA VAL A 81 4.44 -12.02 -2.52
C VAL A 81 4.76 -10.97 -3.58
N VAL A 82 5.80 -11.21 -4.37
CA VAL A 82 6.22 -10.29 -5.44
C VAL A 82 5.84 -10.86 -6.79
N THR A 83 5.19 -10.05 -7.61
CA THR A 83 4.82 -10.39 -8.99
C THR A 83 5.17 -9.24 -9.93
N THR A 84 5.69 -9.56 -11.11
CA THR A 84 5.95 -8.57 -12.16
C THR A 84 4.68 -8.37 -12.98
N ILE A 85 4.31 -7.11 -13.20
CA ILE A 85 3.25 -6.75 -14.15
C ILE A 85 3.86 -6.76 -15.56
N PRO A 86 3.15 -7.29 -16.56
CA PRO A 86 3.65 -7.26 -17.94
C PRO A 86 3.97 -5.83 -18.40
N ASP A 87 5.10 -5.68 -19.06
CA ASP A 87 5.52 -4.44 -19.71
C ASP A 87 4.70 -4.28 -21.01
N TYR A 88 3.65 -3.49 -20.93
CA TYR A 88 2.73 -3.26 -22.05
C TYR A 88 3.20 -2.13 -22.97
N ASP A 89 3.99 -1.21 -22.46
CA ASP A 89 4.61 -0.13 -23.23
C ASP A 89 6.13 -0.04 -22.97
N PRO A 90 6.93 -0.92 -23.58
CA PRO A 90 8.38 -0.90 -23.37
C PRO A 90 9.06 0.39 -23.85
N THR A 91 8.30 1.32 -24.46
CA THR A 91 8.86 2.61 -24.92
C THR A 91 8.86 3.69 -23.83
N ASP A 92 8.13 3.50 -22.75
CA ASP A 92 8.09 4.46 -21.63
C ASP A 92 9.32 4.35 -20.72
N GLY A 93 10.08 3.25 -20.84
CA GLY A 93 11.36 3.02 -20.12
C GLY A 93 11.18 2.64 -18.65
N SER A 94 9.97 2.29 -18.23
CA SER A 94 9.66 1.87 -16.87
C SER A 94 8.97 0.50 -16.83
N THR A 95 8.96 -0.15 -15.67
CA THR A 95 8.28 -1.43 -15.43
C THR A 95 7.64 -1.43 -14.05
N VAL A 96 6.75 -2.38 -13.77
CA VAL A 96 6.04 -2.43 -12.49
C VAL A 96 6.18 -3.77 -11.79
N GLU A 97 6.54 -3.74 -10.51
CA GLU A 97 6.45 -4.86 -9.59
C GLU A 97 5.33 -4.63 -8.59
N ARG A 98 4.52 -5.67 -8.34
CA ARG A 98 3.51 -5.67 -7.28
C ARG A 98 4.05 -6.46 -6.10
N TYR A 99 4.10 -5.83 -4.94
CA TYR A 99 4.35 -6.43 -3.64
C TYR A 99 3.03 -6.57 -2.90
N SER A 100 2.72 -7.74 -2.34
CA SER A 100 1.46 -7.98 -1.64
C SER A 100 1.75 -8.66 -0.30
N TRP A 101 1.48 -7.97 0.80
CA TRP A 101 1.50 -8.50 2.16
C TRP A 101 0.11 -9.00 2.50
N LEU A 102 -0.06 -10.32 2.51
CA LEU A 102 -1.35 -11.00 2.59
C LEU A 102 -1.67 -11.48 4.02
N ASN A 103 -2.84 -12.07 4.18
CA ASN A 103 -3.26 -12.78 5.39
C ASN A 103 -3.33 -11.91 6.67
N GLY A 104 -3.62 -10.63 6.54
CA GLY A 104 -3.83 -9.76 7.68
C GLY A 104 -5.14 -10.03 8.41
N ASP A 105 -5.31 -9.37 9.56
CA ASP A 105 -6.53 -9.43 10.35
C ASP A 105 -7.73 -8.96 9.51
N ASN A 106 -8.88 -9.58 9.70
CA ASN A 106 -10.08 -9.34 8.90
C ASN A 106 -9.85 -9.47 7.38
N CYS A 107 -8.92 -10.32 6.96
CA CYS A 107 -8.46 -10.52 5.57
C CYS A 107 -7.96 -9.23 4.89
N VAL A 108 -7.57 -8.24 5.66
CA VAL A 108 -6.95 -7.02 5.12
C VAL A 108 -5.56 -7.35 4.58
N TYR A 109 -5.13 -6.63 3.58
CA TYR A 109 -3.79 -6.75 3.02
C TYR A 109 -3.23 -5.41 2.58
N VAL A 110 -1.93 -5.36 2.39
CA VAL A 110 -1.21 -4.19 1.88
C VAL A 110 -0.66 -4.52 0.50
N GLU A 111 -0.78 -3.59 -0.44
CA GLU A 111 -0.13 -3.68 -1.75
C GLU A 111 0.76 -2.46 -2.00
N GLU A 112 1.86 -2.71 -2.66
CA GLU A 112 2.71 -1.69 -3.25
C GLU A 112 2.89 -1.99 -4.74
N LEU A 113 2.64 -1.00 -5.59
CA LEU A 113 3.00 -0.98 -6.99
C LEU A 113 4.26 -0.12 -7.14
N LYS A 114 5.39 -0.78 -7.22
CA LYS A 114 6.69 -0.15 -7.39
C LYS A 114 6.96 0.07 -8.88
N VAL A 115 6.92 1.32 -9.30
CA VAL A 115 7.20 1.68 -10.70
C VAL A 115 8.70 1.92 -10.86
N ILE A 116 9.40 0.91 -11.37
CA ILE A 116 10.85 0.96 -11.61
C ILE A 116 11.13 1.97 -12.72
N ASN A 117 12.07 2.89 -12.49
CA ASN A 117 12.37 4.05 -13.33
C ASN A 117 11.23 5.06 -13.51
N GLY A 118 10.09 4.90 -12.81
CA GLY A 118 9.03 5.90 -12.78
C GLY A 118 9.40 7.10 -11.93
N GLY A 119 8.92 8.29 -12.31
CA GLY A 119 9.08 9.54 -11.57
C GLY A 119 7.85 9.92 -10.74
N HIS A 120 7.71 11.23 -10.43
CA HIS A 120 6.53 11.80 -9.77
C HIS A 120 5.37 11.92 -10.76
N GLN A 121 4.63 10.83 -10.97
CA GLN A 121 3.69 10.69 -12.08
C GLN A 121 2.39 10.02 -11.64
N TRP A 122 1.38 10.10 -12.51
CA TRP A 122 0.14 9.35 -12.40
C TRP A 122 0.11 8.26 -13.48
N PRO A 123 0.56 7.03 -13.19
CA PRO A 123 0.59 5.95 -14.16
C PRO A 123 -0.72 5.75 -14.91
N GLY A 124 -0.64 5.49 -16.20
CA GLY A 124 -1.79 5.39 -17.10
C GLY A 124 -2.27 6.73 -17.67
N THR A 125 -1.75 7.87 -17.17
CA THR A 125 -2.01 9.20 -17.74
C THR A 125 -0.74 9.78 -18.36
N PHE A 126 0.38 9.63 -17.69
CA PHE A 126 1.72 9.98 -18.19
C PHE A 126 2.78 9.23 -17.38
N GLY A 127 3.94 9.00 -17.98
CA GLY A 127 5.01 8.18 -17.43
C GLY A 127 4.76 6.71 -17.69
N ASN A 128 4.69 5.88 -16.66
CA ASN A 128 4.40 4.46 -16.81
C ASN A 128 3.02 4.21 -17.41
N MET A 129 2.95 3.37 -18.43
CA MET A 129 1.73 2.99 -19.14
C MET A 129 1.36 1.52 -18.96
N ASP A 130 2.07 0.77 -18.12
CA ASP A 130 1.77 -0.64 -17.83
C ASP A 130 0.57 -0.80 -16.90
N ILE A 131 0.28 0.22 -16.09
CA ILE A 131 -0.85 0.27 -15.18
C ILE A 131 -1.62 1.58 -15.34
N ASP A 132 -2.89 1.55 -14.96
CA ASP A 132 -3.70 2.75 -14.75
C ASP A 132 -3.92 2.93 -13.24
N ALA A 133 -3.32 3.96 -12.66
CA ALA A 133 -3.36 4.20 -11.23
C ALA A 133 -4.78 4.42 -10.69
N SER A 134 -5.69 4.99 -11.49
CA SER A 134 -7.09 5.17 -11.09
C SER A 134 -7.82 3.83 -11.02
N ASN A 135 -7.60 2.96 -12.02
CA ASN A 135 -8.17 1.62 -12.05
C ASN A 135 -7.60 0.74 -10.94
N GLU A 136 -6.28 0.79 -10.70
CA GLU A 136 -5.65 0.05 -9.59
C GLU A 136 -6.15 0.54 -8.23
N THR A 137 -6.30 1.85 -8.05
CA THR A 137 -6.90 2.43 -6.83
C THR A 137 -8.30 1.88 -6.61
N TRP A 138 -9.17 1.94 -7.62
CA TRP A 138 -10.54 1.43 -7.49
C TRP A 138 -10.58 -0.09 -7.29
N ARG A 139 -9.80 -0.84 -8.06
CA ARG A 139 -9.65 -2.30 -7.91
C ARG A 139 -9.31 -2.69 -6.48
N PHE A 140 -8.48 -1.89 -5.82
CA PHE A 140 -8.03 -2.15 -4.45
C PHE A 140 -9.09 -1.70 -3.42
N VAL A 141 -9.39 -0.40 -3.37
CA VAL A 141 -10.19 0.16 -2.25
C VAL A 141 -11.63 -0.34 -2.23
N SER A 142 -12.22 -0.65 -3.39
CA SER A 142 -13.61 -1.14 -3.48
C SER A 142 -13.86 -2.50 -2.86
N LYS A 143 -12.82 -3.22 -2.45
CA LYS A 143 -12.91 -4.54 -1.81
C LYS A 143 -13.14 -4.48 -0.32
N PHE A 144 -13.01 -3.33 0.32
CA PHE A 144 -12.98 -3.21 1.77
C PHE A 144 -14.11 -2.35 2.32
N ASN A 145 -14.51 -2.67 3.53
CA ASN A 145 -15.28 -1.83 4.43
C ASN A 145 -14.57 -1.74 5.79
N THR A 146 -15.09 -1.01 6.75
CA THR A 146 -14.45 -0.84 8.08
C THR A 146 -14.37 -2.12 8.90
N SER A 147 -14.99 -3.22 8.45
CA SER A 147 -14.87 -4.56 9.06
C SER A 147 -13.81 -5.43 8.36
N GLY A 148 -13.13 -4.92 7.33
CA GLY A 148 -12.12 -5.62 6.57
C GLY A 148 -12.52 -5.92 5.13
N LEU A 149 -11.97 -7.00 4.55
CA LEU A 149 -12.30 -7.43 3.19
C LEU A 149 -13.78 -7.86 3.11
N ILE A 150 -14.51 -7.31 2.14
CA ILE A 150 -15.89 -7.75 1.85
C ILE A 150 -15.86 -9.23 1.46
N ASN A 151 -16.67 -10.05 2.11
CA ASN A 151 -16.69 -11.52 1.98
C ASN A 151 -15.45 -12.25 2.57
N CYS A 152 -14.74 -11.64 3.54
CA CYS A 152 -13.79 -12.38 4.35
C CYS A 152 -14.49 -13.53 5.08
N SER A 153 -14.12 -14.79 4.79
CA SER A 153 -14.64 -15.93 5.54
C SER A 153 -13.83 -16.09 6.84
N SER A 154 -14.50 -16.14 7.97
CA SER A 154 -13.93 -16.19 9.33
C SER A 154 -13.06 -17.43 9.66
N THR A 155 -12.80 -18.30 8.68
CA THR A 155 -12.00 -19.52 8.87
C THR A 155 -10.50 -19.27 9.14
N ASN A 156 -10.00 -18.07 8.87
CA ASN A 156 -8.56 -17.77 9.07
C ASN A 156 -8.23 -17.27 10.49
N THR A 157 -9.20 -16.82 11.28
CA THR A 157 -8.96 -16.28 12.63
C THR A 157 -8.77 -17.37 13.68
N GLU A 158 -9.41 -18.53 13.52
CA GLU A 158 -9.34 -19.62 14.51
C GLU A 158 -8.01 -20.40 14.45
N ASN A 159 -7.37 -20.47 13.29
CA ASN A 159 -6.11 -21.21 13.13
C ASN A 159 -4.88 -20.50 13.72
N ARG A 160 -4.91 -19.20 13.93
CA ARG A 160 -3.79 -18.47 14.56
C ARG A 160 -3.81 -18.56 16.09
N GLN A 161 -4.98 -18.70 16.72
CA GLN A 161 -5.05 -18.87 18.18
C GLN A 161 -4.61 -20.25 18.66
N LEU A 162 -4.64 -21.27 17.81
CA LEU A 162 -4.23 -22.65 18.15
C LEU A 162 -2.72 -22.88 18.11
N LEU A 163 -1.92 -21.95 17.54
CA LEU A 163 -0.46 -22.05 17.46
C LEU A 163 0.27 -21.36 18.61
N LEU A 164 -0.45 -20.74 19.56
CA LEU A 164 0.10 -20.04 20.71
C LEU A 164 -0.16 -20.74 22.06
N LEU A 165 -0.61 -22.02 22.02
CA LEU A 165 -0.70 -22.94 23.18
C LEU A 165 0.33 -24.06 23.02
#